data_4428f91c7efbb4a944aba9a4c630ac04
#
_entry.id   4428f91c7efbb4a944aba9a4c630ac04
#
_cell.length_a   1.000
_cell.length_b   1.000
_cell.length_c   1.000
_cell.angle_alpha   90.00
_cell.angle_beta   90.00
_cell.angle_gamma   90.00
#
_symmetry.space_group_name_H-M   'P 1'
#
loop_
_entity.id
_entity.type
_entity.pdbx_description
1 polymer ?
#
loop_
_entity_poly.entity_id
_entity_poly.type
_entity_poly.pdbx_seq_one_letter_code
_entity_poly.pdbx_strand_id
1 'polypeptide(L)'
;MAGRLANDATDVITATAGRGAQPDPKDSPFDWVTDTDRILERHTRRVLTAEFPGIPVVGGEFGADHGADVAEYRWVVDPVDGTANYVAGVPWCAYSLALIDASGPVVGVVADPYRAQIYAAARGRGARANGKPITLTDRRGTAGAIVCTELTRKGVWPGMGQFIERAAAAHAGVRVLGSAALAIAQVALGHAAAAVLHSYREWDVAGSVALAIEAGAVVLDRHGEGAALPVDALLVAAPGVADEVLGWWRESVG
;
A
#
# COMPACT_ATOMS: atom_id res chain seq x y z
N MET A 1 8.17 -9.48 -15.42
CA MET A 1 7.72 -10.50 -14.43
C MET A 1 6.65 -9.92 -13.50
N ALA A 2 6.94 -8.97 -12.61
CA ALA A 2 5.99 -8.44 -11.63
C ALA A 2 4.65 -7.99 -12.25
N GLY A 3 4.67 -7.28 -13.37
CA GLY A 3 3.44 -6.90 -14.08
C GLY A 3 2.59 -8.08 -14.59
N ARG A 4 3.21 -9.22 -14.93
CA ARG A 4 2.47 -10.46 -15.29
C ARG A 4 1.75 -11.02 -14.07
N LEU A 5 2.43 -11.11 -12.93
CA LEU A 5 1.81 -11.55 -11.67
C LEU A 5 0.65 -10.65 -11.25
N ALA A 6 0.79 -9.33 -11.46
CA ALA A 6 -0.28 -8.37 -11.19
C ALA A 6 -1.50 -8.56 -12.11
N ASN A 7 -1.30 -8.91 -13.39
CA ASN A 7 -2.39 -9.27 -14.30
C ASN A 7 -3.08 -10.57 -13.88
N ASP A 8 -2.30 -11.62 -13.56
CA ASP A 8 -2.85 -12.90 -13.09
C ASP A 8 -3.71 -12.69 -11.83
N ALA A 9 -3.24 -11.85 -10.90
CA ALA A 9 -3.98 -11.51 -9.69
C ALA A 9 -5.27 -10.72 -10.00
N THR A 10 -5.21 -9.76 -10.93
CA THR A 10 -6.38 -8.99 -11.38
C THR A 10 -7.48 -9.91 -11.89
N ASP A 11 -7.14 -10.88 -12.73
CA ASP A 11 -8.11 -11.81 -13.30
C ASP A 11 -8.77 -12.66 -12.21
N VAL A 12 -8.00 -13.15 -11.24
CA VAL A 12 -8.53 -13.96 -10.13
C VAL A 12 -9.41 -13.11 -9.21
N ILE A 13 -8.96 -11.94 -8.79
CA ILE A 13 -9.69 -11.06 -7.88
C ILE A 13 -11.04 -10.66 -8.51
N THR A 14 -11.04 -10.20 -9.75
CA THR A 14 -12.28 -9.78 -10.44
C THR A 14 -13.25 -10.93 -10.65
N ALA A 15 -12.75 -12.13 -10.88
CA ALA A 15 -13.58 -13.33 -11.06
C ALA A 15 -14.24 -13.82 -9.77
N THR A 16 -13.66 -13.52 -8.60
CA THR A 16 -14.03 -14.16 -7.31
C THR A 16 -14.56 -13.21 -6.24
N ALA A 17 -14.29 -11.91 -6.34
CA ALA A 17 -14.71 -10.92 -5.34
C ALA A 17 -16.22 -10.90 -5.10
N GLY A 18 -16.62 -10.86 -3.82
CA GLY A 18 -18.03 -10.83 -3.41
C GLY A 18 -18.82 -12.11 -3.71
N ARG A 19 -18.17 -13.19 -4.15
CA ARG A 19 -18.84 -14.44 -4.56
C ARG A 19 -18.80 -15.54 -3.49
N GLY A 20 -18.99 -15.16 -2.22
CA GLY A 20 -19.09 -16.12 -1.11
C GLY A 20 -17.74 -16.64 -0.63
N ALA A 21 -16.67 -15.88 -0.81
CA ALA A 21 -15.42 -16.14 -0.14
C ALA A 21 -15.70 -16.23 1.37
N GLN A 22 -15.37 -17.38 1.97
CA GLN A 22 -15.46 -17.53 3.42
C GLN A 22 -14.13 -17.06 4.01
N PRO A 23 -14.14 -15.96 4.78
CA PRO A 23 -12.92 -15.49 5.41
C PRO A 23 -12.65 -16.27 6.68
N ASP A 24 -11.39 -16.62 6.88
CA ASP A 24 -10.88 -17.04 8.17
C ASP A 24 -10.32 -15.83 8.92
N PRO A 25 -10.61 -15.63 10.21
CA PRO A 25 -9.95 -14.60 10.99
C PRO A 25 -8.48 -14.98 11.18
N LYS A 26 -7.59 -13.99 11.07
CA LYS A 26 -6.18 -14.11 11.46
C LYS A 26 -6.01 -13.74 12.95
N ASP A 27 -5.25 -12.66 13.19
CA ASP A 27 -4.91 -12.22 14.55
C ASP A 27 -6.00 -11.38 15.22
N SER A 28 -6.98 -10.89 14.46
CA SER A 28 -8.05 -10.06 14.98
C SER A 28 -9.33 -10.14 14.12
N PRO A 29 -10.49 -9.67 14.64
CA PRO A 29 -11.73 -9.58 13.87
C PRO A 29 -11.67 -8.61 12.67
N PHE A 30 -10.60 -7.81 12.57
CA PHE A 30 -10.37 -6.87 11.47
C PHE A 30 -9.33 -7.39 10.47
N ASP A 31 -8.72 -8.55 10.72
CA ASP A 31 -7.66 -9.13 9.90
C ASP A 31 -8.12 -10.50 9.37
N TRP A 32 -8.45 -10.55 8.10
CA TRP A 32 -9.07 -11.70 7.44
C TRP A 32 -8.17 -12.25 6.34
N VAL A 33 -8.32 -13.53 6.06
CA VAL A 33 -7.71 -14.24 4.95
C VAL A 33 -8.74 -15.09 4.23
N THR A 34 -8.60 -15.22 2.92
CA THR A 34 -9.43 -16.10 2.09
C THR A 34 -8.57 -17.13 1.35
N ASP A 35 -9.21 -18.11 0.74
CA ASP A 35 -8.49 -19.04 -0.15
C ASP A 35 -7.86 -18.32 -1.35
N THR A 36 -8.44 -17.22 -1.79
CA THR A 36 -7.88 -16.40 -2.87
C THR A 36 -6.54 -15.80 -2.48
N ASP A 37 -6.41 -15.26 -1.27
CA ASP A 37 -5.13 -14.75 -0.75
C ASP A 37 -4.06 -15.86 -0.79
N ARG A 38 -4.39 -17.03 -0.26
CA ARG A 38 -3.48 -18.19 -0.22
C ARG A 38 -3.10 -18.71 -1.62
N ILE A 39 -4.04 -18.73 -2.56
CA ILE A 39 -3.81 -19.18 -3.93
C ILE A 39 -2.88 -18.19 -4.64
N LEU A 40 -3.14 -16.90 -4.55
CA LEU A 40 -2.36 -15.86 -5.20
C LEU A 40 -0.94 -15.77 -4.62
N GLU A 41 -0.78 -15.85 -3.29
CA GLU A 41 0.55 -15.83 -2.70
C GLU A 41 1.36 -17.07 -3.10
N ARG A 42 0.74 -18.27 -3.09
CA ARG A 42 1.40 -19.50 -3.54
C ARG A 42 1.80 -19.44 -5.01
N HIS A 43 0.95 -18.88 -5.87
CA HIS A 43 1.27 -18.68 -7.28
C HIS A 43 2.45 -17.71 -7.43
N THR A 44 2.42 -16.57 -6.75
CA THR A 44 3.48 -15.56 -6.75
C THR A 44 4.81 -16.16 -6.31
N ARG A 45 4.84 -16.86 -5.18
CA ARG A 45 6.05 -17.53 -4.66
C ARG A 45 6.62 -18.52 -5.66
N ARG A 46 5.79 -19.38 -6.22
CA ARG A 46 6.22 -20.36 -7.23
C ARG A 46 6.89 -19.71 -8.43
N VAL A 47 6.30 -18.64 -8.96
CA VAL A 47 6.85 -17.91 -10.11
C VAL A 47 8.15 -17.20 -9.74
N LEU A 48 8.19 -16.51 -8.60
CA LEU A 48 9.37 -15.78 -8.18
C LEU A 48 10.55 -16.71 -7.86
N THR A 49 10.32 -17.83 -7.19
CA THR A 49 11.37 -18.82 -6.91
C THR A 49 11.95 -19.42 -8.19
N ALA A 50 11.12 -19.65 -9.21
CA ALA A 50 11.58 -20.18 -10.49
C ALA A 50 12.39 -19.16 -11.31
N GLU A 51 11.99 -17.91 -11.31
CA GLU A 51 12.61 -16.86 -12.14
C GLU A 51 13.77 -16.14 -11.43
N PHE A 52 13.74 -16.08 -10.10
CA PHE A 52 14.73 -15.42 -9.27
C PHE A 52 15.19 -16.34 -8.12
N PRO A 53 15.85 -17.45 -8.45
CA PRO A 53 16.31 -18.40 -7.43
C PRO A 53 17.28 -17.70 -6.47
N GLY A 54 17.06 -17.90 -5.17
CA GLY A 54 17.89 -17.31 -4.11
C GLY A 54 17.41 -15.94 -3.58
N ILE A 55 16.35 -15.34 -4.16
CA ILE A 55 15.70 -14.17 -3.56
C ILE A 55 14.48 -14.64 -2.76
N PRO A 56 14.52 -14.54 -1.43
CA PRO A 56 13.42 -15.00 -0.57
C PRO A 56 12.17 -14.14 -0.73
N VAL A 57 11.02 -14.73 -0.41
CA VAL A 57 9.70 -14.07 -0.46
C VAL A 57 9.15 -13.94 0.95
N VAL A 58 8.60 -12.77 1.26
CA VAL A 58 7.84 -12.47 2.47
C VAL A 58 6.41 -12.13 2.08
N GLY A 59 5.43 -12.71 2.73
CA GLY A 59 4.03 -12.44 2.45
C GLY A 59 3.14 -12.60 3.67
N GLY A 60 1.93 -12.10 3.56
CA GLY A 60 0.97 -12.05 4.64
C GLY A 60 0.40 -13.42 5.05
N GLU A 61 0.43 -14.43 4.14
CA GLU A 61 -0.25 -15.71 4.34
C GLU A 61 0.69 -16.84 4.75
N PHE A 62 1.89 -16.90 4.16
CA PHE A 62 2.87 -17.97 4.42
C PHE A 62 4.12 -17.45 5.14
N GLY A 63 4.14 -16.17 5.54
CA GLY A 63 5.26 -15.58 6.27
C GLY A 63 6.50 -15.36 5.41
N ALA A 64 7.68 -15.42 6.04
CA ALA A 64 8.96 -15.19 5.40
C ALA A 64 9.65 -16.51 5.04
N ASP A 65 10.24 -16.58 3.85
CA ASP A 65 11.16 -17.66 3.50
C ASP A 65 12.41 -17.60 4.39
N HIS A 66 13.09 -18.76 4.54
CA HIS A 66 14.31 -18.85 5.33
C HIS A 66 15.38 -17.86 4.80
N GLY A 67 15.97 -17.09 5.73
CA GLY A 67 17.04 -16.13 5.42
C GLY A 67 16.56 -14.79 4.86
N ALA A 68 15.26 -14.52 4.82
CA ALA A 68 14.72 -13.26 4.31
C ALA A 68 15.16 -12.03 5.14
N ASP A 69 15.47 -12.22 6.41
CA ASP A 69 15.92 -11.19 7.35
C ASP A 69 17.37 -10.72 7.10
N VAL A 70 18.19 -11.55 6.47
CA VAL A 70 19.61 -11.28 6.17
C VAL A 70 19.89 -11.17 4.67
N ALA A 71 18.91 -11.36 3.82
CA ALA A 71 19.05 -11.29 2.37
C ALA A 71 19.29 -9.85 1.89
N GLU A 72 20.19 -9.66 0.91
CA GLU A 72 20.41 -8.36 0.26
C GLU A 72 19.14 -7.84 -0.41
N TYR A 73 18.38 -8.74 -1.03
CA TYR A 73 17.09 -8.46 -1.65
C TYR A 73 16.05 -9.46 -1.16
N ARG A 74 14.81 -9.00 -1.00
CA ARG A 74 13.65 -9.88 -0.77
C ARG A 74 12.43 -9.37 -1.53
N TRP A 75 11.61 -10.29 -1.98
CA TRP A 75 10.28 -9.98 -2.48
C TRP A 75 9.31 -9.86 -1.30
N VAL A 76 8.43 -8.89 -1.36
CA VAL A 76 7.32 -8.76 -0.41
C VAL A 76 6.00 -8.69 -1.18
N VAL A 77 5.00 -9.47 -0.76
CA VAL A 77 3.73 -9.60 -1.45
C VAL A 77 2.55 -9.52 -0.49
N ASP A 78 1.56 -8.70 -0.86
CA ASP A 78 0.19 -8.78 -0.36
C ASP A 78 -0.70 -9.24 -1.51
N PRO A 79 -1.26 -10.46 -1.45
CA PRO A 79 -2.07 -10.99 -2.53
C PRO A 79 -3.42 -10.30 -2.69
N VAL A 80 -4.04 -9.83 -1.58
CA VAL A 80 -5.31 -9.08 -1.60
C VAL A 80 -5.32 -8.04 -0.46
N ASP A 81 -4.65 -6.91 -0.68
CA ASP A 81 -4.77 -5.77 0.22
C ASP A 81 -6.20 -5.22 0.19
N GLY A 82 -6.85 -5.22 1.37
CA GLY A 82 -8.27 -4.93 1.48
C GLY A 82 -9.17 -6.18 1.42
N THR A 83 -8.76 -7.29 2.05
CA THR A 83 -9.50 -8.57 2.08
C THR A 83 -10.94 -8.41 2.55
N ALA A 84 -11.23 -7.53 3.52
CA ALA A 84 -12.59 -7.26 3.98
C ALA A 84 -13.48 -6.69 2.85
N ASN A 85 -12.93 -5.77 2.05
CA ASN A 85 -13.61 -5.21 0.87
C ASN A 85 -13.83 -6.29 -0.19
N TYR A 86 -12.81 -7.10 -0.45
CA TYR A 86 -12.88 -8.22 -1.39
C TYR A 86 -14.02 -9.19 -1.02
N VAL A 87 -14.12 -9.60 0.23
CA VAL A 87 -15.18 -10.50 0.74
C VAL A 87 -16.55 -9.86 0.61
N ALA A 88 -16.67 -8.57 0.95
CA ALA A 88 -17.93 -7.83 0.88
C ALA A 88 -18.32 -7.45 -0.57
N GLY A 89 -17.45 -7.62 -1.56
CA GLY A 89 -17.67 -7.17 -2.94
C GLY A 89 -17.58 -5.66 -3.11
N VAL A 90 -16.95 -4.96 -2.17
CA VAL A 90 -16.65 -3.53 -2.31
C VAL A 90 -15.48 -3.37 -3.30
N PRO A 91 -15.63 -2.56 -4.37
CA PRO A 91 -14.65 -2.47 -5.45
C PRO A 91 -13.41 -1.64 -5.05
N TRP A 92 -12.73 -2.05 -3.98
CA TRP A 92 -11.57 -1.37 -3.44
C TRP A 92 -10.64 -2.36 -2.71
N CYS A 93 -9.89 -3.12 -3.48
CA CYS A 93 -8.80 -3.97 -3.01
C CYS A 93 -7.72 -4.07 -4.09
N ALA A 94 -6.53 -4.49 -3.74
CA ALA A 94 -5.37 -4.51 -4.62
C ALA A 94 -4.54 -5.78 -4.44
N TYR A 95 -3.77 -6.14 -5.47
CA TYR A 95 -2.59 -6.97 -5.34
C TYR A 95 -1.36 -6.05 -5.25
N SER A 96 -0.45 -6.31 -4.32
CA SER A 96 0.78 -5.54 -4.13
C SER A 96 2.00 -6.46 -4.13
N LEU A 97 3.03 -6.10 -4.90
CA LEU A 97 4.31 -6.83 -4.97
C LEU A 97 5.46 -5.82 -5.02
N ALA A 98 6.48 -6.04 -4.23
CA ALA A 98 7.72 -5.26 -4.29
C ALA A 98 8.97 -6.14 -4.18
N LEU A 99 10.05 -5.69 -4.80
CA LEU A 99 11.42 -6.10 -4.48
C LEU A 99 12.01 -5.00 -3.60
N ILE A 100 12.56 -5.37 -2.45
CA ILE A 100 13.16 -4.41 -1.51
C ILE A 100 14.58 -4.82 -1.14
N ASP A 101 15.41 -3.82 -0.81
CA ASP A 101 16.74 -3.95 -0.24
C ASP A 101 16.82 -3.14 1.08
N ALA A 102 18.01 -3.01 1.65
CA ALA A 102 18.23 -2.24 2.87
C ALA A 102 17.90 -0.73 2.73
N SER A 103 17.86 -0.21 1.50
CA SER A 103 17.54 1.19 1.20
C SER A 103 16.07 1.40 0.88
N GLY A 104 15.22 0.35 0.94
CA GLY A 104 13.80 0.40 0.67
C GLY A 104 13.40 -0.24 -0.67
N PRO A 105 12.25 0.15 -1.27
CA PRO A 105 11.75 -0.47 -2.48
C PRO A 105 12.65 -0.24 -3.70
N VAL A 106 12.96 -1.31 -4.43
CA VAL A 106 13.70 -1.31 -5.71
C VAL A 106 12.75 -1.38 -6.89
N VAL A 107 11.73 -2.24 -6.77
CA VAL A 107 10.63 -2.38 -7.73
C VAL A 107 9.33 -2.44 -6.95
N GLY A 108 8.30 -1.80 -7.45
CA GLY A 108 6.95 -1.90 -6.92
C GLY A 108 5.93 -2.07 -8.03
N VAL A 109 4.94 -2.93 -7.78
CA VAL A 109 3.77 -3.11 -8.65
C VAL A 109 2.53 -3.21 -7.79
N VAL A 110 1.50 -2.45 -8.15
CA VAL A 110 0.16 -2.52 -7.54
C VAL A 110 -0.85 -2.72 -8.66
N ALA A 111 -1.68 -3.76 -8.55
CA ALA A 111 -2.84 -3.89 -9.41
C ALA A 111 -4.09 -3.33 -8.72
N ASP A 112 -4.84 -2.52 -9.44
CA ASP A 112 -6.20 -2.07 -9.10
C ASP A 112 -7.19 -2.79 -10.03
N PRO A 113 -7.73 -3.93 -9.62
CA PRO A 113 -8.54 -4.79 -10.48
C PRO A 113 -9.78 -4.10 -11.02
N TYR A 114 -10.43 -3.29 -10.19
CA TYR A 114 -11.71 -2.66 -10.54
C TYR A 114 -11.58 -1.47 -11.48
N ARG A 115 -10.37 -0.88 -11.56
CA ARG A 115 -10.08 0.16 -12.56
C ARG A 115 -9.33 -0.38 -13.77
N ALA A 116 -9.03 -1.68 -13.81
CA ALA A 116 -8.18 -2.31 -14.82
C ALA A 116 -6.84 -1.56 -14.97
N GLN A 117 -6.23 -1.19 -13.84
CA GLN A 117 -4.97 -0.46 -13.80
C GLN A 117 -3.88 -1.31 -13.14
N ILE A 118 -2.70 -1.26 -13.74
CA ILE A 118 -1.47 -1.72 -13.13
C ILE A 118 -0.54 -0.55 -12.99
N TYR A 119 -0.18 -0.26 -11.76
CA TYR A 119 0.80 0.75 -11.39
C TYR A 119 2.14 0.06 -11.18
N ALA A 120 3.19 0.59 -11.76
CA ALA A 120 4.53 0.01 -11.66
C ALA A 120 5.59 1.10 -11.53
N ALA A 121 6.58 0.84 -10.71
CA ALA A 121 7.74 1.70 -10.54
C ALA A 121 9.01 0.86 -10.34
N ALA A 122 10.15 1.45 -10.68
CA ALA A 122 11.45 0.94 -10.32
C ALA A 122 12.36 2.11 -9.97
N ARG A 123 13.20 1.94 -8.96
CA ARG A 123 14.10 2.97 -8.43
C ARG A 123 14.89 3.63 -9.55
N GLY A 124 14.75 4.97 -9.67
CA GLY A 124 15.39 5.79 -10.70
C GLY A 124 14.83 5.61 -12.12
N ARG A 125 13.68 4.95 -12.29
CA ARG A 125 13.05 4.70 -13.60
C ARG A 125 11.68 5.36 -13.76
N GLY A 126 11.22 6.06 -12.71
CA GLY A 126 9.92 6.70 -12.65
C GLY A 126 8.77 5.72 -12.45
N ALA A 127 7.58 6.29 -12.23
CA ALA A 127 6.33 5.57 -12.02
C ALA A 127 5.47 5.55 -13.29
N ARG A 128 4.65 4.51 -13.46
CA ARG A 128 3.77 4.32 -14.61
C ARG A 128 2.43 3.73 -14.21
N ALA A 129 1.36 4.17 -14.89
CA ALA A 129 0.03 3.55 -14.85
C ALA A 129 -0.28 2.96 -16.24
N ASN A 130 -0.48 1.65 -16.34
CA ASN A 130 -0.64 0.93 -17.61
C ASN A 130 0.41 1.37 -18.67
N GLY A 131 1.67 1.48 -18.24
CA GLY A 131 2.80 1.89 -19.07
C GLY A 131 2.93 3.40 -19.34
N LYS A 132 1.93 4.21 -18.99
CA LYS A 132 2.00 5.68 -19.13
C LYS A 132 2.69 6.30 -17.91
N PRO A 133 3.64 7.23 -18.09
CA PRO A 133 4.31 7.90 -16.98
C PRO A 133 3.31 8.61 -16.06
N ILE A 134 3.59 8.53 -14.76
CA ILE A 134 2.91 9.31 -13.71
C ILE A 134 3.95 10.21 -13.04
N THR A 135 3.57 11.45 -12.79
CA THR A 135 4.37 12.40 -12.03
C THR A 135 3.42 13.25 -11.22
N LEU A 136 3.72 13.43 -9.93
CA LEU A 136 2.95 14.32 -9.09
C LEU A 136 3.05 15.75 -9.58
N THR A 137 1.92 16.41 -9.65
CA THR A 137 1.87 17.86 -9.84
C THR A 137 2.08 18.55 -8.49
N ASP A 138 2.72 19.71 -8.52
CA ASP A 138 2.89 20.55 -7.32
C ASP A 138 1.51 20.93 -6.76
N ARG A 139 1.27 20.56 -5.49
CA ARG A 139 0.06 20.91 -4.76
C ARG A 139 0.43 21.81 -3.60
N ARG A 140 -0.21 22.97 -3.52
CA ARG A 140 -0.01 23.93 -2.43
C ARG A 140 -1.25 23.98 -1.56
N GLY A 141 -1.11 23.44 -0.32
CA GLY A 141 -2.17 23.42 0.67
C GLY A 141 -3.18 22.28 0.50
N THR A 142 -3.89 22.02 1.57
CA THR A 142 -4.79 20.86 1.74
C THR A 142 -6.25 21.17 1.49
N ALA A 143 -6.65 22.44 1.38
CA ALA A 143 -8.04 22.82 1.13
C ALA A 143 -8.59 22.16 -0.16
N GLY A 144 -9.73 21.48 -0.06
CA GLY A 144 -10.34 20.71 -1.15
C GLY A 144 -9.60 19.41 -1.50
N ALA A 145 -8.56 19.04 -0.75
CA ALA A 145 -7.82 17.81 -0.95
C ALA A 145 -8.52 16.59 -0.34
N ILE A 146 -8.16 15.42 -0.86
CA ILE A 146 -8.40 14.14 -0.20
C ILE A 146 -7.14 13.75 0.57
N VAL A 147 -7.31 13.31 1.82
CA VAL A 147 -6.29 12.68 2.64
C VAL A 147 -6.78 11.29 3.02
N CYS A 148 -5.98 10.26 2.76
CA CYS A 148 -6.31 8.90 3.10
C CYS A 148 -5.72 8.52 4.45
N THR A 149 -6.42 7.68 5.20
CA THR A 149 -5.90 6.94 6.35
C THR A 149 -6.64 5.61 6.44
N GLU A 150 -6.10 4.67 7.23
CA GLU A 150 -6.69 3.35 7.36
C GLU A 150 -6.87 2.98 8.84
N LEU A 151 -7.78 2.07 9.11
CA LEU A 151 -7.87 1.42 10.42
C LEU A 151 -6.63 0.54 10.62
N THR A 152 -6.23 0.40 11.86
CA THR A 152 -5.23 -0.62 12.23
C THR A 152 -5.92 -1.98 12.40
N ARG A 153 -5.15 -3.05 12.51
CA ARG A 153 -5.67 -4.39 12.85
C ARG A 153 -6.37 -4.45 14.21
N LYS A 154 -6.25 -3.39 15.01
CA LYS A 154 -6.95 -3.22 16.30
C LYS A 154 -8.13 -2.23 16.20
N GLY A 155 -8.45 -1.76 14.99
CA GLY A 155 -9.49 -0.76 14.74
C GLY A 155 -8.94 0.67 14.68
N VAL A 156 -9.66 1.61 15.24
CA VAL A 156 -9.30 3.04 15.25
C VAL A 156 -7.98 3.25 16.00
N TRP A 157 -7.01 3.94 15.37
CA TRP A 157 -5.76 4.28 16.02
C TRP A 157 -5.90 5.49 16.96
N PRO A 158 -5.06 5.59 18.01
CA PRO A 158 -5.12 6.71 18.97
C PRO A 158 -4.98 8.05 18.26
N GLY A 159 -5.94 8.96 18.49
CA GLY A 159 -5.95 10.29 17.88
C GLY A 159 -6.59 10.38 16.49
N MET A 160 -7.06 9.28 15.89
CA MET A 160 -7.67 9.31 14.55
C MET A 160 -8.87 10.27 14.44
N GLY A 161 -9.71 10.35 15.48
CA GLY A 161 -10.81 11.31 15.52
C GLY A 161 -10.33 12.75 15.44
N GLN A 162 -9.32 13.10 16.23
CA GLN A 162 -8.71 14.44 16.23
C GLN A 162 -8.02 14.74 14.89
N PHE A 163 -7.36 13.76 14.28
CA PHE A 163 -6.78 13.90 12.94
C PHE A 163 -7.85 14.25 11.89
N ILE A 164 -9.00 13.57 11.94
CA ILE A 164 -10.14 13.84 11.04
C ILE A 164 -10.69 15.26 11.28
N GLU A 165 -10.84 15.68 12.53
CA GLU A 165 -11.30 17.02 12.88
C GLU A 165 -10.36 18.11 12.37
N ARG A 166 -9.04 17.93 12.52
CA ARG A 166 -8.01 18.86 12.00
C ARG A 166 -8.03 18.95 10.49
N ALA A 167 -8.12 17.83 9.81
CA ALA A 167 -8.25 17.80 8.36
C ALA A 167 -9.52 18.53 7.90
N ALA A 168 -10.65 18.30 8.56
CA ALA A 168 -11.90 18.98 8.26
C ALA A 168 -11.83 20.50 8.51
N ALA A 169 -11.17 20.95 9.59
CA ALA A 169 -10.92 22.35 9.87
C ALA A 169 -10.07 23.04 8.80
N ALA A 170 -9.16 22.30 8.17
CA ALA A 170 -8.35 22.72 7.02
C ALA A 170 -9.09 22.54 5.67
N HIS A 171 -10.37 22.20 5.68
CA HIS A 171 -11.19 21.93 4.50
C HIS A 171 -10.70 20.74 3.64
N ALA A 172 -9.98 19.80 4.23
CA ALA A 172 -9.60 18.54 3.58
C ALA A 172 -10.59 17.42 3.91
N GLY A 173 -10.85 16.54 2.93
CA GLY A 173 -11.75 15.40 3.11
C GLY A 173 -10.98 14.13 3.41
N VAL A 174 -11.20 13.51 4.59
CA VAL A 174 -10.56 12.23 4.94
C VAL A 174 -11.30 11.05 4.33
N ARG A 175 -10.54 10.04 3.91
CA ARG A 175 -11.04 8.73 3.44
C ARG A 175 -10.40 7.60 4.22
N VAL A 176 -11.24 6.64 4.62
CA VAL A 176 -10.84 5.35 5.20
C VAL A 176 -11.47 4.30 4.31
N LEU A 177 -10.68 3.72 3.43
CA LEU A 177 -11.20 2.90 2.32
C LEU A 177 -10.85 1.42 2.42
N GLY A 178 -9.95 1.03 3.34
CA GLY A 178 -9.68 -0.36 3.66
C GLY A 178 -8.66 -1.03 2.72
N SER A 179 -7.80 -0.27 2.04
CA SER A 179 -6.68 -0.76 1.25
C SER A 179 -5.52 0.22 1.37
N ALA A 180 -4.47 -0.16 2.08
CA ALA A 180 -3.29 0.67 2.28
C ALA A 180 -2.52 0.90 0.97
N ALA A 181 -2.38 -0.13 0.15
CA ALA A 181 -1.73 -0.04 -1.14
C ALA A 181 -2.45 0.95 -2.07
N LEU A 182 -3.79 0.89 -2.15
CA LEU A 182 -4.54 1.83 -2.98
C LEU A 182 -4.54 3.25 -2.39
N ALA A 183 -4.61 3.40 -1.07
CA ALA A 183 -4.53 4.71 -0.42
C ALA A 183 -3.24 5.45 -0.80
N ILE A 184 -2.09 4.77 -0.75
CA ILE A 184 -0.80 5.32 -1.17
C ILE A 184 -0.76 5.53 -2.69
N ALA A 185 -1.27 4.59 -3.49
CA ALA A 185 -1.31 4.72 -4.94
C ALA A 185 -2.10 5.97 -5.38
N GLN A 186 -3.19 6.33 -4.67
CA GLN A 186 -3.93 7.56 -4.97
C GLN A 186 -3.07 8.82 -4.76
N VAL A 187 -2.11 8.80 -3.83
CA VAL A 187 -1.16 9.92 -3.68
C VAL A 187 -0.24 9.99 -4.90
N ALA A 188 0.35 8.86 -5.31
CA ALA A 188 1.22 8.80 -6.49
C ALA A 188 0.52 9.30 -7.77
N LEU A 189 -0.79 9.06 -7.88
CA LEU A 189 -1.63 9.48 -9.00
C LEU A 189 -2.08 10.95 -8.91
N GLY A 190 -1.81 11.64 -7.79
CA GLY A 190 -2.28 13.00 -7.54
C GLY A 190 -3.78 13.12 -7.21
N HIS A 191 -4.47 12.01 -6.99
CA HIS A 191 -5.89 11.99 -6.59
C HIS A 191 -6.07 12.30 -5.11
N ALA A 192 -5.13 11.87 -4.26
CA ALA A 192 -5.03 12.24 -2.85
C ALA A 192 -3.79 13.11 -2.62
N ALA A 193 -3.87 14.00 -1.66
CA ALA A 193 -2.75 14.85 -1.26
C ALA A 193 -1.78 14.12 -0.33
N ALA A 194 -2.30 13.24 0.51
CA ALA A 194 -1.53 12.45 1.45
C ALA A 194 -2.24 11.15 1.84
N ALA A 195 -1.45 10.20 2.36
CA ALA A 195 -1.92 9.00 3.05
C ALA A 195 -1.14 8.84 4.36
N VAL A 196 -1.85 8.70 5.48
CA VAL A 196 -1.30 8.49 6.82
C VAL A 196 -1.67 7.10 7.29
N LEU A 197 -0.66 6.26 7.55
CA LEU A 197 -0.84 4.91 8.08
C LEU A 197 -0.16 4.81 9.46
N HIS A 198 -0.98 4.68 10.50
CA HIS A 198 -0.49 4.62 11.88
C HIS A 198 0.24 3.33 12.21
N SER A 199 -0.11 2.24 11.53
CA SER A 199 0.61 0.96 11.54
C SER A 199 0.34 0.18 10.26
N TYR A 200 1.30 -0.63 9.84
CA TYR A 200 1.22 -1.45 8.64
C TYR A 200 2.22 -2.62 8.73
N ARG A 201 2.15 -3.53 7.79
CA ARG A 201 3.21 -4.48 7.47
C ARG A 201 3.89 -4.08 6.16
N GLU A 202 5.14 -4.48 5.96
CA GLU A 202 5.89 -4.06 4.76
C GLU A 202 5.19 -4.46 3.45
N TRP A 203 4.51 -5.59 3.42
CA TRP A 203 3.77 -6.04 2.23
C TRP A 203 2.54 -5.20 1.92
N ASP A 204 1.90 -4.58 2.92
CA ASP A 204 0.74 -3.69 2.72
C ASP A 204 1.13 -2.44 1.90
N VAL A 205 2.40 -2.01 1.96
CA VAL A 205 2.80 -0.67 1.49
C VAL A 205 3.97 -0.64 0.51
N ALA A 206 4.88 -1.62 0.51
CA ALA A 206 6.16 -1.50 -0.22
C ALA A 206 5.97 -1.28 -1.73
N GLY A 207 4.99 -1.95 -2.36
CA GLY A 207 4.69 -1.79 -3.78
C GLY A 207 4.24 -0.37 -4.14
N SER A 208 3.34 0.17 -3.34
CA SER A 208 2.79 1.52 -3.54
C SER A 208 3.74 2.64 -3.09
N VAL A 209 4.59 2.39 -2.09
CA VAL A 209 5.64 3.34 -1.68
C VAL A 209 6.67 3.50 -2.81
N ALA A 210 7.09 2.41 -3.47
CA ALA A 210 7.93 2.51 -4.67
C ALA A 210 7.30 3.44 -5.72
N LEU A 211 6.01 3.25 -5.98
CA LEU A 211 5.25 4.06 -6.92
C LEU A 211 5.23 5.54 -6.51
N ALA A 212 4.96 5.82 -5.23
CA ALA A 212 4.84 7.17 -4.71
C ALA A 212 6.17 7.93 -4.76
N ILE A 213 7.28 7.30 -4.35
CA ILE A 213 8.62 7.88 -4.41
C ILE A 213 8.97 8.24 -5.87
N GLU A 214 8.79 7.31 -6.78
CA GLU A 214 9.12 7.49 -8.20
C GLU A 214 8.17 8.48 -8.92
N ALA A 215 6.99 8.72 -8.37
CA ALA A 215 6.09 9.78 -8.84
C ALA A 215 6.45 11.17 -8.26
N GLY A 216 7.31 11.25 -7.25
CA GLY A 216 7.75 12.50 -6.63
C GLY A 216 7.11 12.82 -5.28
N ALA A 217 6.46 11.85 -4.62
CA ALA A 217 5.97 12.01 -3.26
C ALA A 217 7.11 11.98 -2.25
N VAL A 218 6.92 12.62 -1.10
CA VAL A 218 7.76 12.45 0.09
C VAL A 218 7.20 11.33 0.96
N VAL A 219 8.11 10.59 1.59
CA VAL A 219 7.80 9.52 2.54
C VAL A 219 8.48 9.86 3.85
N LEU A 220 7.70 9.96 4.92
CA LEU A 220 8.16 10.36 6.25
C LEU A 220 7.65 9.35 7.28
N ASP A 221 8.42 9.17 8.34
CA ASP A 221 7.92 8.51 9.55
C ASP A 221 7.06 9.48 10.40
N ARG A 222 6.59 9.00 11.55
CA ARG A 222 5.80 9.84 12.49
C ARG A 222 6.60 11.01 13.07
N HIS A 223 7.93 10.96 13.05
CA HIS A 223 8.82 12.02 13.53
C HIS A 223 9.17 13.01 12.41
N GLY A 224 8.73 12.75 11.16
CA GLY A 224 9.03 13.56 10.00
C GLY A 224 10.43 13.32 9.45
N GLU A 225 11.04 12.21 9.83
CA GLU A 225 12.31 11.80 9.24
C GLU A 225 12.04 11.06 7.92
N GLY A 226 12.80 11.41 6.90
CA GLY A 226 12.68 10.78 5.60
C GLY A 226 13.21 9.35 5.63
N ALA A 227 12.36 8.39 5.28
CA ALA A 227 12.74 7.00 5.12
C ALA A 227 11.95 6.38 3.97
N ALA A 228 12.62 5.60 3.11
CA ALA A 228 11.94 4.98 1.98
C ALA A 228 10.90 3.93 2.39
N LEU A 229 11.03 3.33 3.58
CA LEU A 229 10.07 2.41 4.17
C LEU A 229 10.19 2.46 5.70
N PRO A 230 9.54 3.42 6.38
CA PRO A 230 9.53 3.51 7.83
C PRO A 230 9.01 2.22 8.49
N VAL A 231 9.47 1.93 9.71
CA VAL A 231 9.25 0.60 10.32
C VAL A 231 7.82 0.42 10.86
N ASP A 232 7.23 1.46 11.44
CA ASP A 232 6.01 1.32 12.25
C ASP A 232 4.84 2.22 11.85
N ALA A 233 5.11 3.32 11.18
CA ALA A 233 4.11 4.30 10.79
C ALA A 233 4.62 5.14 9.60
N LEU A 234 3.74 5.65 8.77
CA LEU A 234 4.12 6.20 7.48
C LEU A 234 3.17 7.33 7.07
N LEU A 235 3.75 8.44 6.65
CA LEU A 235 3.12 9.48 5.86
C LEU A 235 3.70 9.45 4.44
N VAL A 236 2.84 9.29 3.45
CA VAL A 236 3.17 9.56 2.04
C VAL A 236 2.38 10.80 1.61
N ALA A 237 3.06 11.80 1.07
CA ALA A 237 2.40 13.06 0.73
C ALA A 237 3.01 13.72 -0.50
N ALA A 238 2.20 14.54 -1.18
CA ALA A 238 2.73 15.52 -2.11
C ALA A 238 3.63 16.51 -1.34
N PRO A 239 4.80 16.90 -1.87
CA PRO A 239 5.78 17.70 -1.13
C PRO A 239 5.21 18.97 -0.50
N GLY A 240 4.35 19.69 -1.21
CA GLY A 240 3.82 20.98 -0.75
C GLY A 240 2.75 20.91 0.34
N VAL A 241 2.39 19.71 0.84
CA VAL A 241 1.42 19.52 1.94
C VAL A 241 1.94 18.62 3.06
N ALA A 242 3.14 18.08 2.91
CA ALA A 242 3.67 17.08 3.83
C ALA A 242 3.77 17.61 5.28
N ASP A 243 4.32 18.82 5.48
CA ASP A 243 4.49 19.41 6.79
C ASP A 243 3.16 19.70 7.49
N GLU A 244 2.16 20.16 6.74
CA GLU A 244 0.83 20.43 7.25
C GLU A 244 0.15 19.15 7.75
N VAL A 245 0.14 18.09 6.94
CA VAL A 245 -0.48 16.80 7.30
C VAL A 245 0.28 16.12 8.43
N LEU A 246 1.62 16.20 8.43
CA LEU A 246 2.45 15.72 9.53
C LEU A 246 2.14 16.44 10.84
N GLY A 247 1.92 17.74 10.78
CA GLY A 247 1.49 18.56 11.94
C GLY A 247 0.18 18.04 12.51
N TRP A 248 -0.85 17.82 11.68
CA TRP A 248 -2.12 17.26 12.14
C TRP A 248 -1.95 15.90 12.81
N TRP A 249 -1.14 15.04 12.21
CA TRP A 249 -0.92 13.70 12.75
C TRP A 249 -0.22 13.73 14.11
N ARG A 250 0.88 14.47 14.23
CA ARG A 250 1.63 14.62 15.50
C ARG A 250 0.78 15.19 16.63
N GLU A 251 0.06 16.27 16.35
CA GLU A 251 -0.81 16.91 17.34
C GLU A 251 -2.02 16.05 17.73
N SER A 252 -2.36 15.04 16.94
CA SER A 252 -3.48 14.13 17.22
C SER A 252 -3.07 12.95 18.08
N VAL A 253 -1.80 12.53 18.06
CA VAL A 253 -1.33 11.39 18.85
C VAL A 253 -0.66 11.80 20.17
N GLY A 254 -0.51 13.11 20.43
CA GLY A 254 -0.10 13.73 21.70
C GLY A 254 1.36 13.53 22.03
#